data_4badbb32333188f895d78e1609c35c5d
#
_entry.id   4badbb32333188f895d78e1609c35c5d
#
_cell.length_a   1.000
_cell.length_b   1.000
_cell.length_c   1.000
_cell.angle_alpha   90.00
_cell.angle_beta   90.00
_cell.angle_gamma   90.00
#
_symmetry.space_group_name_H-M   'P 1'
#
loop_
_entity.id
_entity.type
_entity.pdbx_description
1 polymer ?
#
loop_
_entity_poly.entity_id
_entity_poly.type
_entity_poly.pdbx_seq_one_letter_code
_entity_poly.pdbx_strand_id
1 'polypeptide(L)'
;MENLNLEMTLGAGLEIALVIVGLLIGIVGFVSFVISCWLAVKYTKFNHIENSVHMTGEEVARKVLDDHGLEKIKVKVTGSLMFGNSYSHYFKKVRLRRMTRHKTSLTALGMGVQKACLAVLDKEKDPDMKKQIRLYPMITFGPFAFIPLILVGTALEYFVFNQSGTCVYVLGGLGLLFYVYAIVLSVLTLRTEKKAQERAYIYLQEKHMATASELEDLRELFRLYNIQYINDIILASLELLYNVLQIAIALNKGSSKK
;
A
#
# COMPACT_ATOMS: atom_id res chain seq x y z
N MET A 1 -0.19 -45.92 16.48
CA MET A 1 -1.41 -45.27 17.03
C MET A 1 -1.10 -43.87 17.50
N GLU A 2 0.02 -43.63 18.20
CA GLU A 2 0.39 -42.28 18.72
C GLU A 2 0.63 -41.24 17.61
N ASN A 3 1.34 -41.63 16.55
CA ASN A 3 1.57 -40.73 15.37
C ASN A 3 0.27 -40.39 14.62
N LEU A 4 -0.68 -41.32 14.52
CA LEU A 4 -1.96 -41.08 13.85
C LEU A 4 -2.84 -40.12 14.64
N ASN A 5 -2.81 -40.22 15.98
CA ASN A 5 -3.51 -39.26 16.86
C ASN A 5 -2.88 -37.86 16.79
N LEU A 6 -1.55 -37.76 16.68
CA LEU A 6 -0.84 -36.51 16.55
C LEU A 6 -1.17 -35.82 15.22
N GLU A 7 -1.20 -36.57 14.10
CA GLU A 7 -1.57 -36.00 12.77
C GLU A 7 -3.03 -35.53 12.73
N MET A 8 -3.96 -36.28 13.33
CA MET A 8 -5.37 -35.87 13.42
C MET A 8 -5.55 -34.60 14.27
N THR A 9 -4.87 -34.50 15.40
CA THR A 9 -4.94 -33.32 16.26
C THR A 9 -4.30 -32.10 15.60
N LEU A 10 -3.19 -32.29 14.89
CA LEU A 10 -2.55 -31.21 14.12
C LEU A 10 -3.46 -30.71 12.98
N GLY A 11 -4.09 -31.63 12.23
CA GLY A 11 -5.03 -31.31 11.17
C GLY A 11 -6.22 -30.50 11.66
N ALA A 12 -6.84 -30.93 12.75
CA ALA A 12 -7.95 -30.20 13.39
C ALA A 12 -7.52 -28.80 13.89
N GLY A 13 -6.31 -28.69 14.47
CA GLY A 13 -5.75 -27.42 14.91
C GLY A 13 -5.54 -26.43 13.75
N LEU A 14 -5.03 -26.88 12.61
CA LEU A 14 -4.85 -26.05 11.42
C LEU A 14 -6.20 -25.58 10.84
N GLU A 15 -7.22 -26.43 10.81
CA GLU A 15 -8.56 -26.07 10.33
C GLU A 15 -9.21 -25.01 11.24
N ILE A 16 -9.09 -25.17 12.56
CA ILE A 16 -9.57 -24.17 13.54
C ILE A 16 -8.83 -22.84 13.33
N ALA A 17 -7.50 -22.86 13.19
CA ALA A 17 -6.70 -21.66 12.93
C ALA A 17 -7.13 -20.97 11.64
N LEU A 18 -7.42 -21.71 10.56
CA LEU A 18 -7.91 -21.17 9.29
C LEU A 18 -9.24 -20.43 9.47
N VAL A 19 -10.18 -21.03 10.22
CA VAL A 19 -11.48 -20.38 10.50
C VAL A 19 -11.29 -19.09 11.31
N ILE A 20 -10.45 -19.11 12.34
CA ILE A 20 -10.17 -17.92 13.17
C ILE A 20 -9.56 -16.81 12.32
N VAL A 21 -8.55 -17.13 11.50
CA VAL A 21 -7.92 -16.14 10.61
C VAL A 21 -8.90 -15.61 9.57
N GLY A 22 -9.77 -16.45 9.02
CA GLY A 22 -10.85 -16.04 8.12
C GLY A 22 -11.82 -15.05 8.77
N LEU A 23 -12.21 -15.28 10.01
CA LEU A 23 -13.05 -14.38 10.79
C LEU A 23 -12.34 -13.03 11.06
N LEU A 24 -11.04 -13.07 11.41
CA LEU A 24 -10.24 -11.86 11.60
C LEU A 24 -10.13 -11.04 10.31
N ILE A 25 -9.93 -11.67 9.15
CA ILE A 25 -9.95 -11.01 7.85
C ILE A 25 -11.29 -10.31 7.62
N GLY A 26 -12.40 -10.96 7.93
CA GLY A 26 -13.74 -10.37 7.83
C GLY A 26 -13.89 -9.13 8.71
N ILE A 27 -13.47 -9.20 9.98
CA ILE A 27 -13.53 -8.08 10.92
C ILE A 27 -12.63 -6.92 10.46
N VAL A 28 -11.37 -7.20 10.15
CA VAL A 28 -10.40 -6.18 9.70
C VAL A 28 -10.83 -5.58 8.36
N GLY A 29 -11.38 -6.38 7.44
CA GLY A 29 -11.94 -5.91 6.18
C GLY A 29 -13.14 -4.97 6.37
N PHE A 30 -14.03 -5.28 7.32
CA PHE A 30 -15.12 -4.38 7.68
C PHE A 30 -14.61 -3.07 8.29
N VAL A 31 -13.62 -3.12 9.18
CA VAL A 31 -12.96 -1.94 9.74
C VAL A 31 -12.32 -1.10 8.63
N SER A 32 -11.65 -1.76 7.66
CA SER A 32 -11.05 -1.09 6.49
C SER A 32 -12.12 -0.34 5.67
N PHE A 33 -13.26 -0.96 5.44
CA PHE A 33 -14.38 -0.34 4.75
C PHE A 33 -14.88 0.91 5.48
N VAL A 34 -15.08 0.84 6.80
CA VAL A 34 -15.52 1.98 7.63
C VAL A 34 -14.51 3.12 7.59
N ILE A 35 -13.20 2.82 7.73
CA ILE A 35 -12.12 3.81 7.64
C ILE A 35 -12.11 4.46 6.26
N SER A 36 -12.25 3.68 5.19
CA SER A 36 -12.29 4.17 3.81
C SER A 36 -13.48 5.11 3.57
N CYS A 37 -14.66 4.77 4.09
CA CYS A 37 -15.83 5.65 4.03
C CYS A 37 -15.59 6.97 4.78
N TRP A 38 -15.03 6.89 5.99
CA TRP A 38 -14.71 8.08 6.76
C TRP A 38 -13.66 8.96 6.08
N LEU A 39 -12.59 8.37 5.55
CA LEU A 39 -11.59 9.07 4.77
C LEU A 39 -12.22 9.75 3.53
N ALA A 40 -13.12 9.07 2.82
CA ALA A 40 -13.82 9.65 1.66
C ALA A 40 -14.67 10.87 2.06
N VAL A 41 -15.39 10.80 3.17
CA VAL A 41 -16.18 11.91 3.70
C VAL A 41 -15.29 13.11 4.06
N LYS A 42 -14.21 12.88 4.82
CA LYS A 42 -13.27 13.95 5.20
C LYS A 42 -12.54 14.53 4.00
N TYR A 43 -12.07 13.66 3.08
CA TYR A 43 -11.46 14.11 1.83
C TYR A 43 -12.41 15.01 1.02
N THR A 44 -13.67 14.62 0.90
CA THR A 44 -14.69 15.40 0.18
C THR A 44 -14.97 16.71 0.89
N LYS A 45 -15.12 16.70 2.24
CA LYS A 45 -15.31 17.91 3.03
C LYS A 45 -14.18 18.92 2.78
N PHE A 46 -12.93 18.50 2.96
CA PHE A 46 -11.76 19.38 2.80
C PHE A 46 -11.49 19.77 1.33
N ASN A 47 -12.03 19.01 0.39
CA ASN A 47 -11.97 19.34 -1.02
C ASN A 47 -12.97 20.43 -1.45
N HIS A 48 -13.90 20.83 -0.56
CA HIS A 48 -14.82 21.96 -0.74
C HIS A 48 -14.39 23.23 0.04
N ILE A 49 -13.40 23.10 0.94
CA ILE A 49 -12.84 24.22 1.67
C ILE A 49 -11.72 24.81 0.82
N GLU A 50 -11.82 26.07 0.49
CA GLU A 50 -10.79 26.81 -0.23
C GLU A 50 -9.59 27.06 0.70
N ASN A 51 -8.36 26.89 0.20
CA ASN A 51 -7.17 27.14 1.00
C ASN A 51 -6.87 28.65 1.06
N SER A 52 -6.28 29.09 2.15
CA SER A 52 -6.00 30.51 2.44
C SER A 52 -5.08 31.21 1.45
N VAL A 53 -4.26 30.45 0.71
CA VAL A 53 -3.34 30.99 -0.29
C VAL A 53 -3.90 30.99 -1.72
N HIS A 54 -5.13 30.47 -1.91
CA HIS A 54 -5.81 30.37 -3.20
C HIS A 54 -5.00 29.71 -4.32
N MET A 55 -4.06 28.80 -3.95
CA MET A 55 -3.22 28.08 -4.89
C MET A 55 -3.80 26.70 -5.22
N THR A 56 -3.68 26.31 -6.47
CA THR A 56 -4.02 24.95 -6.91
C THR A 56 -2.99 23.94 -6.42
N GLY A 57 -3.36 22.67 -6.36
CA GLY A 57 -2.41 21.62 -5.98
C GLY A 57 -1.20 21.52 -6.92
N GLU A 58 -1.34 21.92 -8.21
CA GLU A 58 -0.24 21.98 -9.15
C GLU A 58 0.73 23.12 -8.82
N GLU A 59 0.20 24.31 -8.58
CA GLU A 59 1.00 25.51 -8.25
C GLU A 59 1.77 25.29 -6.95
N VAL A 60 1.11 24.74 -5.93
CA VAL A 60 1.74 24.43 -4.66
C VAL A 60 2.84 23.38 -4.81
N ALA A 61 2.55 22.27 -5.52
CA ALA A 61 3.55 21.25 -5.78
C ALA A 61 4.73 21.80 -6.57
N ARG A 62 4.48 22.67 -7.57
CA ARG A 62 5.53 23.34 -8.34
C ARG A 62 6.37 24.23 -7.46
N LYS A 63 5.74 25.06 -6.62
CA LYS A 63 6.46 25.93 -5.67
C LYS A 63 7.39 25.16 -4.75
N VAL A 64 6.93 24.03 -4.13
CA VAL A 64 7.79 23.18 -3.30
C VAL A 64 8.99 22.65 -4.09
N LEU A 65 8.74 22.17 -5.31
CA LEU A 65 9.80 21.62 -6.16
C LEU A 65 10.82 22.68 -6.57
N ASP A 66 10.38 23.88 -6.92
CA ASP A 66 11.25 25.01 -7.31
C ASP A 66 12.08 25.51 -6.12
N ASP A 67 11.46 25.67 -4.95
CA ASP A 67 12.17 26.08 -3.71
C ASP A 67 13.28 25.08 -3.32
N HIS A 68 13.19 23.84 -3.79
CA HIS A 68 14.20 22.81 -3.54
C HIS A 68 15.09 22.51 -4.75
N GLY A 69 15.05 23.33 -5.82
CA GLY A 69 15.87 23.14 -7.03
C GLY A 69 15.55 21.83 -7.76
N LEU A 70 14.26 21.54 -7.92
CA LEU A 70 13.71 20.34 -8.59
C LEU A 70 12.87 20.71 -9.83
N GLU A 71 13.29 21.74 -10.58
CA GLU A 71 12.57 22.27 -11.74
C GLU A 71 12.32 21.22 -12.82
N LYS A 72 13.23 20.24 -12.93
CA LYS A 72 13.13 19.14 -13.91
C LYS A 72 12.00 18.14 -13.61
N ILE A 73 11.48 18.13 -12.39
CA ILE A 73 10.37 17.23 -12.02
C ILE A 73 9.06 17.85 -12.50
N LYS A 74 8.34 17.09 -13.35
CA LYS A 74 7.06 17.55 -13.92
C LYS A 74 5.89 17.23 -13.00
N VAL A 75 4.94 18.16 -12.88
CA VAL A 75 3.65 17.92 -12.24
C VAL A 75 2.64 17.55 -13.33
N LYS A 76 2.04 16.35 -13.24
CA LYS A 76 1.14 15.78 -14.25
C LYS A 76 -0.17 15.31 -13.63
N VAL A 77 -1.25 15.28 -14.41
CA VAL A 77 -2.49 14.57 -14.01
C VAL A 77 -2.24 13.07 -14.06
N THR A 78 -2.74 12.35 -13.07
CA THR A 78 -2.86 10.90 -13.19
C THR A 78 -4.02 10.56 -14.12
N GLY A 79 -3.74 9.78 -15.16
CA GLY A 79 -4.76 9.36 -16.14
C GLY A 79 -5.64 8.20 -15.67
N SER A 80 -5.39 7.63 -14.48
CA SER A 80 -6.10 6.47 -13.97
C SER A 80 -6.96 6.82 -12.76
N LEU A 81 -8.20 6.33 -12.76
CA LEU A 81 -9.09 6.37 -11.59
C LEU A 81 -8.55 5.52 -10.42
N MET A 82 -7.76 4.46 -10.73
CA MET A 82 -7.19 3.55 -9.74
C MET A 82 -5.97 4.12 -9.03
N PHE A 83 -5.18 4.99 -9.70
CA PHE A 83 -3.96 5.54 -9.10
C PHE A 83 -4.24 6.88 -8.44
N GLY A 84 -3.93 6.97 -7.14
CA GLY A 84 -4.00 8.19 -6.36
C GLY A 84 -2.90 9.21 -6.70
N ASN A 85 -2.81 10.23 -5.87
CA ASN A 85 -1.68 11.16 -5.91
C ASN A 85 -0.38 10.40 -5.61
N SER A 86 0.67 10.60 -6.40
CA SER A 86 1.93 9.85 -6.26
C SER A 86 3.14 10.61 -6.79
N TYR A 87 4.31 10.23 -6.29
CA TYR A 87 5.59 10.61 -6.89
C TYR A 87 6.22 9.39 -7.59
N SER A 88 6.84 9.62 -8.74
CA SER A 88 7.57 8.58 -9.48
C SER A 88 9.02 8.98 -9.70
N HIS A 89 9.93 8.27 -9.04
CA HIS A 89 11.38 8.41 -9.22
C HIS A 89 11.82 8.17 -10.67
N TYR A 90 11.37 7.07 -11.26
CA TYR A 90 11.79 6.65 -12.61
C TYR A 90 11.36 7.62 -13.70
N PHE A 91 10.15 8.18 -13.58
CA PHE A 91 9.62 9.11 -14.57
C PHE A 91 9.84 10.59 -14.21
N LYS A 92 10.51 10.88 -13.09
CA LYS A 92 10.77 12.24 -12.59
C LYS A 92 9.52 13.12 -12.65
N LYS A 93 8.43 12.63 -12.05
CA LYS A 93 7.16 13.35 -12.04
C LYS A 93 6.33 13.13 -10.78
N VAL A 94 5.70 14.20 -10.34
CA VAL A 94 4.59 14.19 -9.39
C VAL A 94 3.29 14.02 -10.17
N ARG A 95 2.47 13.05 -9.80
CA ARG A 95 1.16 12.81 -10.39
C ARG A 95 0.10 13.20 -9.39
N LEU A 96 -0.82 14.07 -9.79
CA LEU A 96 -1.95 14.49 -8.98
C LEU A 96 -3.26 14.07 -9.67
N ARG A 97 -4.26 13.68 -8.90
CA ARG A 97 -5.62 13.49 -9.43
C ARG A 97 -6.13 14.80 -10.00
N ARG A 98 -6.99 14.76 -11.01
CA ARG A 98 -7.56 15.96 -11.64
C ARG A 98 -8.17 16.91 -10.61
N MET A 99 -8.89 16.38 -9.62
CA MET A 99 -9.50 17.15 -8.53
C MET A 99 -8.46 17.79 -7.59
N THR A 100 -7.30 17.17 -7.41
CA THR A 100 -6.22 17.72 -6.57
C THR A 100 -5.41 18.74 -7.36
N ARG A 101 -5.16 18.49 -8.64
CA ARG A 101 -4.27 19.34 -9.47
C ARG A 101 -4.83 20.73 -9.70
N HIS A 102 -6.11 20.83 -10.07
CA HIS A 102 -6.73 22.06 -10.59
C HIS A 102 -7.61 22.79 -9.57
N LYS A 103 -7.78 22.25 -8.37
CA LYS A 103 -8.57 22.90 -7.31
C LYS A 103 -7.68 23.67 -6.35
N THR A 104 -8.24 24.75 -5.81
CA THR A 104 -7.67 25.57 -4.73
C THR A 104 -8.13 25.12 -3.35
N SER A 105 -8.42 23.81 -3.21
CA SER A 105 -8.95 23.25 -1.96
C SER A 105 -7.85 22.94 -0.95
N LEU A 106 -8.25 22.84 0.32
CA LEU A 106 -7.36 22.42 1.41
C LEU A 106 -6.75 21.03 1.15
N THR A 107 -7.54 20.08 0.63
CA THR A 107 -7.03 18.77 0.20
C THR A 107 -5.99 18.91 -0.91
N ALA A 108 -6.20 19.81 -1.87
CA ALA A 108 -5.26 20.05 -2.97
C ALA A 108 -3.94 20.63 -2.46
N LEU A 109 -4.01 21.57 -1.52
CA LEU A 109 -2.84 22.14 -0.84
C LEU A 109 -2.02 21.02 -0.16
N GLY A 110 -2.64 20.27 0.75
CA GLY A 110 -1.95 19.23 1.52
C GLY A 110 -1.36 18.12 0.66
N MET A 111 -2.13 17.59 -0.29
CA MET A 111 -1.68 16.52 -1.19
C MET A 111 -0.61 16.98 -2.18
N GLY A 112 -0.73 18.22 -2.68
CA GLY A 112 0.27 18.82 -3.58
C GLY A 112 1.63 18.94 -2.90
N VAL A 113 1.67 19.53 -1.71
CA VAL A 113 2.91 19.67 -0.92
C VAL A 113 3.47 18.30 -0.53
N GLN A 114 2.65 17.39 0.01
CA GLN A 114 3.10 16.08 0.43
C GLN A 114 3.76 15.29 -0.71
N LYS A 115 3.15 15.26 -1.90
CA LYS A 115 3.71 14.51 -3.03
C LYS A 115 4.95 15.18 -3.63
N ALA A 116 5.07 16.50 -3.55
CA ALA A 116 6.30 17.19 -3.87
C ALA A 116 7.41 16.90 -2.84
N CYS A 117 7.08 16.80 -1.54
CA CYS A 117 8.04 16.45 -0.49
C CYS A 117 8.62 15.03 -0.66
N LEU A 118 7.89 14.08 -1.27
CA LEU A 118 8.48 12.79 -1.64
C LEU A 118 9.64 12.96 -2.65
N ALA A 119 9.53 13.89 -3.58
CA ALA A 119 10.61 14.19 -4.52
C ALA A 119 11.80 14.87 -3.82
N VAL A 120 11.55 15.67 -2.79
CA VAL A 120 12.59 16.28 -1.94
C VAL A 120 13.34 15.19 -1.17
N LEU A 121 12.63 14.25 -0.53
CA LEU A 121 13.23 13.11 0.15
C LEU A 121 14.09 12.24 -0.79
N ASP A 122 13.66 12.06 -2.04
CA ASP A 122 14.44 11.37 -3.07
C ASP A 122 15.73 12.12 -3.41
N LYS A 123 15.68 13.45 -3.58
CA LYS A 123 16.86 14.29 -3.80
C LYS A 123 17.84 14.23 -2.64
N GLU A 124 17.35 14.29 -1.41
CA GLU A 124 18.13 14.20 -0.18
C GLU A 124 18.70 12.80 0.07
N LYS A 125 18.29 11.82 -0.73
CA LYS A 125 18.69 10.42 -0.62
C LYS A 125 18.29 9.81 0.73
N ASP A 126 17.09 10.14 1.23
CA ASP A 126 16.57 9.53 2.46
C ASP A 126 16.69 8.00 2.45
N PRO A 127 17.13 7.36 3.54
CA PRO A 127 17.38 5.93 3.57
C PRO A 127 16.14 5.07 3.26
N ASP A 128 14.98 5.47 3.78
CA ASP A 128 13.73 4.72 3.55
C ASP A 128 13.25 4.92 2.12
N MET A 129 13.34 6.14 1.58
CA MET A 129 13.02 6.44 0.18
C MET A 129 13.92 5.67 -0.79
N LYS A 130 15.23 5.57 -0.51
CA LYS A 130 16.16 4.74 -1.31
C LYS A 130 15.77 3.26 -1.31
N LYS A 131 15.42 2.71 -0.14
CA LYS A 131 14.98 1.31 -0.02
C LYS A 131 13.69 1.11 -0.81
N GLN A 132 12.71 1.99 -0.64
CA GLN A 132 11.44 1.94 -1.37
C GLN A 132 11.67 1.97 -2.88
N ILE A 133 12.47 2.89 -3.40
CA ILE A 133 12.77 3.00 -4.84
C ILE A 133 13.43 1.73 -5.37
N ARG A 134 14.42 1.17 -4.64
CA ARG A 134 15.10 -0.07 -5.05
C ARG A 134 14.14 -1.25 -5.14
N LEU A 135 13.19 -1.32 -4.22
CA LEU A 135 12.24 -2.42 -4.14
C LEU A 135 11.02 -2.22 -5.07
N TYR A 136 10.73 -0.99 -5.50
CA TYR A 136 9.53 -0.64 -6.29
C TYR A 136 9.33 -1.44 -7.59
N PRO A 137 10.35 -1.79 -8.39
CA PRO A 137 10.14 -2.56 -9.63
C PRO A 137 9.50 -3.93 -9.40
N MET A 138 9.68 -4.51 -8.22
CA MET A 138 9.09 -5.81 -7.87
C MET A 138 7.63 -5.71 -7.37
N ILE A 139 7.11 -4.50 -7.13
CA ILE A 139 5.73 -4.26 -6.65
C ILE A 139 4.67 -4.75 -7.65
N THR A 140 5.03 -4.76 -8.94
CA THR A 140 4.15 -5.23 -10.02
C THR A 140 3.84 -6.72 -9.86
N PHE A 141 4.69 -7.44 -9.16
CA PHE A 141 4.58 -8.89 -8.93
C PHE A 141 3.98 -9.26 -7.57
N GLY A 142 3.63 -8.31 -6.70
CA GLY A 142 3.12 -8.54 -5.34
C GLY A 142 1.96 -9.54 -5.21
N PRO A 143 0.92 -9.27 -4.42
CA PRO A 143 -0.18 -10.21 -4.17
C PRO A 143 -0.87 -10.71 -5.43
N PHE A 144 -0.90 -9.90 -6.49
CA PHE A 144 -1.48 -10.26 -7.78
C PHE A 144 -0.73 -11.38 -8.51
N ALA A 145 0.53 -11.65 -8.18
CA ALA A 145 1.29 -12.74 -8.77
C ALA A 145 0.95 -14.12 -8.18
N PHE A 146 0.43 -14.18 -6.96
CA PHE A 146 0.15 -15.43 -6.25
C PHE A 146 -0.84 -16.32 -7.02
N ILE A 147 -1.99 -15.79 -7.40
CA ILE A 147 -3.03 -16.54 -8.13
C ILE A 147 -2.52 -17.00 -9.52
N PRO A 148 -1.98 -16.12 -10.39
CA PRO A 148 -1.39 -16.54 -11.66
C PRO A 148 -0.30 -17.61 -11.51
N LEU A 149 0.57 -17.50 -10.51
CA LEU A 149 1.63 -18.50 -10.28
C LEU A 149 1.07 -19.86 -9.90
N ILE A 150 0.05 -19.93 -9.04
CA ILE A 150 -0.64 -21.18 -8.71
C ILE A 150 -1.32 -21.77 -9.97
N LEU A 151 -2.03 -20.95 -10.75
CA LEU A 151 -2.69 -21.42 -11.97
C LEU A 151 -1.70 -21.99 -13.00
N VAL A 152 -0.57 -21.28 -13.21
CA VAL A 152 0.51 -21.77 -14.08
C VAL A 152 1.11 -23.06 -13.51
N GLY A 153 1.37 -23.10 -12.21
CA GLY A 153 1.89 -24.31 -11.54
C GLY A 153 0.97 -25.50 -11.73
N THR A 154 -0.35 -25.31 -11.53
CA THR A 154 -1.35 -26.35 -11.72
C THR A 154 -1.42 -26.83 -13.18
N ALA A 155 -1.38 -25.89 -14.13
CA ALA A 155 -1.38 -26.21 -15.56
C ALA A 155 -0.14 -27.01 -15.96
N LEU A 156 1.06 -26.57 -15.54
CA LEU A 156 2.31 -27.31 -15.80
C LEU A 156 2.29 -28.71 -15.18
N GLU A 157 1.78 -28.85 -13.97
CA GLU A 157 1.65 -30.12 -13.31
C GLU A 157 0.74 -31.07 -14.06
N TYR A 158 -0.40 -30.58 -14.54
CA TYR A 158 -1.39 -31.41 -15.25
C TYR A 158 -0.92 -31.81 -16.66
N PHE A 159 -0.34 -30.86 -17.42
CA PHE A 159 -0.01 -31.08 -18.83
C PHE A 159 1.42 -31.58 -19.08
N VAL A 160 2.36 -31.35 -18.17
CA VAL A 160 3.79 -31.60 -18.42
C VAL A 160 4.41 -32.60 -17.45
N PHE A 161 4.09 -32.54 -16.16
CA PHE A 161 4.83 -33.26 -15.10
C PHE A 161 4.07 -34.42 -14.43
N ASN A 162 3.00 -34.92 -15.01
CA ASN A 162 2.27 -36.11 -14.55
C ASN A 162 1.88 -36.08 -13.06
N GLN A 163 1.41 -34.95 -12.55
CA GLN A 163 0.78 -34.80 -11.24
C GLN A 163 1.69 -35.09 -10.02
N SER A 164 2.98 -34.77 -10.10
CA SER A 164 3.90 -34.85 -8.94
C SER A 164 3.64 -33.82 -7.84
N GLY A 165 2.89 -32.73 -8.15
CA GLY A 165 2.62 -31.62 -7.23
C GLY A 165 3.77 -30.60 -7.10
N THR A 166 4.96 -30.92 -7.59
CA THR A 166 6.19 -30.12 -7.39
C THR A 166 6.09 -28.71 -7.92
N CYS A 167 5.53 -28.52 -9.14
CA CYS A 167 5.40 -27.20 -9.75
C CYS A 167 4.46 -26.28 -8.97
N VAL A 168 3.35 -26.81 -8.47
CA VAL A 168 2.39 -26.06 -7.66
C VAL A 168 3.05 -25.57 -6.36
N TYR A 169 3.83 -26.45 -5.69
CA TYR A 169 4.52 -26.05 -4.45
C TYR A 169 5.61 -25.03 -4.67
N VAL A 170 6.43 -25.19 -5.71
CA VAL A 170 7.50 -24.21 -6.04
C VAL A 170 6.92 -22.86 -6.42
N LEU A 171 5.95 -22.82 -7.32
CA LEU A 171 5.36 -21.57 -7.78
C LEU A 171 4.45 -20.92 -6.72
N GLY A 172 3.75 -21.74 -5.92
CA GLY A 172 3.00 -21.25 -4.76
C GLY A 172 3.91 -20.63 -3.69
N GLY A 173 5.04 -21.29 -3.39
CA GLY A 173 6.07 -20.75 -2.48
C GLY A 173 6.67 -19.43 -2.98
N LEU A 174 6.95 -19.34 -4.28
CA LEU A 174 7.41 -18.11 -4.91
C LEU A 174 6.34 -17.01 -4.79
N GLY A 175 5.06 -17.33 -4.99
CA GLY A 175 3.95 -16.41 -4.80
C GLY A 175 3.86 -15.88 -3.37
N LEU A 176 4.05 -16.73 -2.36
CA LEU A 176 4.11 -16.32 -0.95
C LEU A 176 5.29 -15.37 -0.68
N LEU A 177 6.46 -15.64 -1.27
CA LEU A 177 7.62 -14.73 -1.16
C LEU A 177 7.29 -13.34 -1.73
N PHE A 178 6.63 -13.26 -2.87
CA PHE A 178 6.17 -11.98 -3.42
C PHE A 178 5.15 -11.29 -2.52
N TYR A 179 4.31 -12.04 -1.83
CA TYR A 179 3.36 -11.50 -0.87
C TYR A 179 4.06 -10.86 0.34
N VAL A 180 5.01 -11.57 0.95
CA VAL A 180 5.85 -11.03 2.03
C VAL A 180 6.57 -9.76 1.58
N TYR A 181 7.12 -9.79 0.38
CA TYR A 181 7.79 -8.66 -0.22
C TYR A 181 6.87 -7.43 -0.36
N ALA A 182 5.62 -7.64 -0.80
CA ALA A 182 4.64 -6.57 -0.91
C ALA A 182 4.31 -5.93 0.46
N ILE A 183 4.22 -6.75 1.53
CA ILE A 183 4.02 -6.26 2.90
C ILE A 183 5.20 -5.38 3.34
N VAL A 184 6.44 -5.83 3.14
CA VAL A 184 7.64 -5.07 3.48
C VAL A 184 7.64 -3.72 2.75
N LEU A 185 7.29 -3.72 1.47
CA LEU A 185 7.22 -2.49 0.67
C LEU A 185 6.11 -1.56 1.14
N SER A 186 4.96 -2.09 1.55
CA SER A 186 3.87 -1.29 2.13
C SER A 186 4.31 -0.59 3.42
N VAL A 187 5.06 -1.28 4.28
CA VAL A 187 5.64 -0.68 5.50
C VAL A 187 6.63 0.44 5.16
N LEU A 188 7.49 0.23 4.16
CA LEU A 188 8.43 1.27 3.70
C LEU A 188 7.69 2.47 3.10
N THR A 189 6.64 2.22 2.32
CA THR A 189 5.79 3.28 1.76
C THR A 189 5.13 4.10 2.86
N LEU A 190 4.58 3.46 3.89
CA LEU A 190 4.01 4.17 5.04
C LEU A 190 5.05 5.08 5.73
N ARG A 191 6.29 4.59 5.91
CA ARG A 191 7.38 5.39 6.52
C ARG A 191 7.75 6.60 5.67
N THR A 192 7.90 6.44 4.37
CA THR A 192 8.22 7.56 3.46
C THR A 192 7.09 8.55 3.34
N GLU A 193 5.82 8.08 3.29
CA GLU A 193 4.64 8.94 3.29
C GLU A 193 4.54 9.77 4.58
N LYS A 194 4.78 9.16 5.76
CA LYS A 194 4.81 9.90 7.04
C LYS A 194 5.88 10.98 7.06
N LYS A 195 7.10 10.68 6.63
CA LYS A 195 8.18 11.67 6.52
C LYS A 195 7.82 12.81 5.56
N ALA A 196 7.20 12.48 4.42
CA ALA A 196 6.74 13.48 3.48
C ALA A 196 5.61 14.37 4.05
N GLN A 197 4.72 13.79 4.87
CA GLN A 197 3.68 14.53 5.59
C GLN A 197 4.28 15.50 6.62
N GLU A 198 5.26 15.05 7.40
CA GLU A 198 5.98 15.90 8.36
C GLU A 198 6.71 17.06 7.65
N ARG A 199 7.41 16.78 6.54
CA ARG A 199 8.05 17.81 5.72
C ARG A 199 7.03 18.78 5.12
N ALA A 200 5.90 18.26 4.66
CA ALA A 200 4.83 19.09 4.12
C ALA A 200 4.27 20.05 5.18
N TYR A 201 4.05 19.55 6.40
CA TYR A 201 3.58 20.34 7.52
C TYR A 201 4.56 21.48 7.88
N ILE A 202 5.86 21.16 8.01
CA ILE A 202 6.93 22.12 8.30
C ILE A 202 6.99 23.17 7.18
N TYR A 203 7.00 22.75 5.92
CA TYR A 203 7.05 23.66 4.77
C TYR A 203 5.88 24.64 4.76
N LEU A 204 4.64 24.15 4.96
CA LEU A 204 3.45 24.99 4.99
C LEU A 204 3.50 26.01 6.13
N GLN A 205 4.03 25.62 7.28
CA GLN A 205 4.18 26.48 8.45
C GLN A 205 5.28 27.54 8.24
N GLU A 206 6.47 27.15 7.78
CA GLU A 206 7.60 28.06 7.55
C GLU A 206 7.33 29.08 6.44
N LYS A 207 6.61 28.67 5.40
CA LYS A 207 6.26 29.55 4.26
C LYS A 207 4.95 30.32 4.49
N HIS A 208 4.33 30.16 5.66
CA HIS A 208 3.03 30.79 5.98
C HIS A 208 1.96 30.52 4.91
N MET A 209 1.94 29.28 4.36
CA MET A 209 1.03 28.88 3.30
C MET A 209 -0.25 28.20 3.81
N ALA A 210 -0.43 28.10 5.09
CA ALA A 210 -1.64 27.58 5.71
C ALA A 210 -1.84 28.24 7.08
N THR A 211 -3.09 28.46 7.44
CA THR A 211 -3.48 28.92 8.76
C THR A 211 -3.35 27.79 9.81
N ALA A 212 -3.37 28.13 11.08
CA ALA A 212 -3.31 27.13 12.16
C ALA A 212 -4.46 26.11 12.08
N SER A 213 -5.68 26.57 11.74
CA SER A 213 -6.84 25.68 11.54
C SER A 213 -6.66 24.76 10.35
N GLU A 214 -6.16 25.26 9.22
CA GLU A 214 -5.89 24.45 8.02
C GLU A 214 -4.81 23.39 8.29
N LEU A 215 -3.78 23.72 9.06
CA LEU A 215 -2.74 22.79 9.46
C LEU A 215 -3.29 21.66 10.35
N GLU A 216 -4.26 21.95 11.23
CA GLU A 216 -4.93 20.96 12.05
C GLU A 216 -5.80 20.03 11.21
N ASP A 217 -6.60 20.57 10.30
CA ASP A 217 -7.42 19.81 9.34
C ASP A 217 -6.55 18.91 8.45
N LEU A 218 -5.41 19.38 7.97
CA LEU A 218 -4.47 18.59 7.19
C LEU A 218 -3.83 17.49 8.03
N ARG A 219 -3.54 17.74 9.31
CA ARG A 219 -3.03 16.72 10.23
C ARG A 219 -4.06 15.61 10.45
N GLU A 220 -5.34 15.96 10.60
CA GLU A 220 -6.42 14.98 10.68
C GLU A 220 -6.50 14.12 9.41
N LEU A 221 -6.45 14.75 8.23
CA LEU A 221 -6.50 14.07 6.95
C LEU A 221 -5.33 13.09 6.79
N PHE A 222 -4.10 13.52 7.07
CA PHE A 222 -2.92 12.68 7.00
C PHE A 222 -2.96 11.53 8.01
N ARG A 223 -3.48 11.76 9.21
CA ARG A 223 -3.68 10.71 10.22
C ARG A 223 -4.63 9.63 9.71
N LEU A 224 -5.74 10.00 9.08
CA LEU A 224 -6.68 9.04 8.49
C LEU A 224 -6.04 8.21 7.37
N TYR A 225 -5.27 8.83 6.48
CA TYR A 225 -4.49 8.10 5.48
C TYR A 225 -3.52 7.10 6.12
N ASN A 226 -2.82 7.49 7.17
CA ASN A 226 -1.88 6.60 7.86
C ASN A 226 -2.59 5.43 8.55
N ILE A 227 -3.77 5.66 9.15
CA ILE A 227 -4.60 4.59 9.73
C ILE A 227 -5.05 3.62 8.63
N GLN A 228 -5.50 4.12 7.48
CA GLN A 228 -5.86 3.28 6.34
C GLN A 228 -4.67 2.42 5.88
N TYR A 229 -3.49 3.00 5.70
CA TYR A 229 -2.28 2.25 5.33
C TYR A 229 -1.92 1.16 6.34
N ILE A 230 -2.02 1.45 7.65
CA ILE A 230 -1.75 0.46 8.71
C ILE A 230 -2.75 -0.69 8.62
N ASN A 231 -4.03 -0.37 8.46
CA ASN A 231 -5.07 -1.38 8.35
C ASN A 231 -4.89 -2.27 7.10
N ASP A 232 -4.52 -1.69 5.96
CA ASP A 232 -4.24 -2.43 4.73
C ASP A 232 -3.03 -3.38 4.90
N ILE A 233 -2.00 -2.98 5.66
CA ILE A 233 -0.86 -3.84 5.99
C ILE A 233 -1.29 -5.01 6.89
N ILE A 234 -2.14 -4.75 7.89
CA ILE A 234 -2.68 -5.79 8.77
C ILE A 234 -3.51 -6.79 7.96
N LEU A 235 -4.39 -6.29 7.09
CA LEU A 235 -5.23 -7.14 6.23
C LEU A 235 -4.38 -8.03 5.34
N ALA A 236 -3.40 -7.45 4.63
CA ALA A 236 -2.47 -8.21 3.79
C ALA A 236 -1.67 -9.27 4.59
N SER A 237 -1.30 -8.96 5.83
CA SER A 237 -0.60 -9.92 6.70
C SER A 237 -1.49 -11.10 7.11
N LEU A 238 -2.77 -10.84 7.40
CA LEU A 238 -3.75 -11.88 7.70
C LEU A 238 -4.06 -12.75 6.47
N GLU A 239 -4.18 -12.13 5.29
CA GLU A 239 -4.37 -12.86 4.03
C GLU A 239 -3.17 -13.76 3.71
N LEU A 240 -1.94 -13.30 3.95
CA LEU A 240 -0.74 -14.13 3.82
C LEU A 240 -0.81 -15.33 4.75
N LEU A 241 -1.14 -15.12 6.04
CA LEU A 241 -1.28 -16.19 7.01
C LEU A 241 -2.36 -17.20 6.61
N TYR A 242 -3.49 -16.70 6.12
CA TYR A 242 -4.60 -17.55 5.62
C TYR A 242 -4.13 -18.46 4.48
N ASN A 243 -3.40 -17.90 3.49
CA ASN A 243 -2.86 -18.67 2.36
C ASN A 243 -1.83 -19.73 2.82
N VAL A 244 -0.97 -19.39 3.78
CA VAL A 244 -0.01 -20.34 4.38
C VAL A 244 -0.74 -21.49 5.07
N LEU A 245 -1.78 -21.19 5.85
CA LEU A 245 -2.59 -22.23 6.53
C LEU A 245 -3.30 -23.15 5.52
N GLN A 246 -3.85 -22.60 4.44
CA GLN A 246 -4.46 -23.40 3.38
C GLN A 246 -3.47 -24.39 2.76
N ILE A 247 -2.24 -23.94 2.46
CA ILE A 247 -1.19 -24.80 1.92
C ILE A 247 -0.80 -25.88 2.94
N ALA A 248 -0.63 -25.52 4.21
CA ALA A 248 -0.29 -26.45 5.27
C ALA A 248 -1.35 -27.55 5.44
N ILE A 249 -2.64 -27.18 5.39
CA ILE A 249 -3.75 -28.15 5.43
C ILE A 249 -3.73 -29.08 4.21
N ALA A 250 -3.48 -28.55 3.01
CA ALA A 250 -3.41 -29.34 1.79
C ALA A 250 -2.27 -30.37 1.84
N LEU A 251 -1.10 -29.97 2.36
CA LEU A 251 0.05 -30.87 2.55
C LEU A 251 -0.25 -31.95 3.57
N ASN A 252 -0.85 -31.61 4.71
CA ASN A 252 -1.21 -32.60 5.75
C ASN A 252 -2.19 -33.64 5.23
N LYS A 253 -3.22 -33.22 4.47
CA LYS A 253 -4.19 -34.15 3.84
C LYS A 253 -3.57 -35.05 2.76
N GLY A 254 -2.54 -34.57 2.05
CA GLY A 254 -1.79 -35.35 1.06
C GLY A 254 -0.88 -36.40 1.67
N SER A 255 -0.31 -36.13 2.84
CA SER A 255 0.53 -37.08 3.60
C SER A 255 -0.27 -38.22 4.20
N SER A 256 -1.49 -37.96 4.68
CA SER A 256 -2.39 -38.98 5.29
C SER A 256 -3.00 -39.94 4.29
N LYS A 257 -2.83 -39.77 2.98
CA LYS A 257 -3.34 -40.69 1.93
C LYS A 257 -2.29 -41.61 1.34
N LYS A 258 -1.04 -41.51 1.76
CA LYS A 258 0.07 -42.40 1.43
C LYS A 258 0.36 -43.36 2.59
#